data_8819d8167fc7596c10724c1ecb6a9fdd
#
_entry.id   8819d8167fc7596c10724c1ecb6a9fdd
#
_cell.length_a   1.000
_cell.length_b   1.000
_cell.length_c   1.000
_cell.angle_alpha   90.00
_cell.angle_beta   90.00
_cell.angle_gamma   90.00
#
_symmetry.space_group_name_H-M   'P 1'
#
loop_
_entity.id
_entity.type
_entity.pdbx_description
1 polymer ?
#
loop_
_entity_poly.entity_id
_entity_poly.type
_entity_poly.pdbx_seq_one_letter_code
_entity_poly.pdbx_strand_id
1 'polypeptide(L)'
;MLRLMVADVDSPSYFVATAAVELGFFKQEGIDIEFELVYGAKSGPERLCDGSLHFFGGPAYAATRAFPAWKGARLLCALAQYSYWFMAVRADLDVKRGDMNAIKGLRISSSTAFPNMALKHMLTEAGIDLERDKVQIVPSPTTGKNELWRGHDGVDAIERGADAFWGNGLRAAIGEKLRVAKIHLDLRRGDGPPGARLYNFAALTTTDQLVNEQPQVAAAAVRAIVKTQRALKADPFLAARVGTRLFPMEEASLIGGLVARDAPFYDANIWPEAVDGLNRFALANRLISEPVSYNQLVAPPFIRQLWNE
;
A
#
# COMPACT_ATOMS: atom_id res chain seq x y z
N MET A 1 -5.88 7.39 24.96
CA MET A 1 -6.17 6.42 23.88
C MET A 1 -5.45 6.89 22.63
N LEU A 2 -4.63 6.03 22.01
CA LEU A 2 -3.88 6.35 20.80
C LEU A 2 -4.75 6.06 19.58
N ARG A 3 -4.49 6.73 18.46
CA ARG A 3 -5.29 6.59 17.24
C ARG A 3 -4.43 6.07 16.08
N LEU A 4 -4.95 5.09 15.37
CA LEU A 4 -4.36 4.53 14.16
C LEU A 4 -5.36 4.59 13.02
N MET A 5 -4.89 4.96 11.86
CA MET A 5 -5.63 4.98 10.62
C MET A 5 -4.82 4.30 9.53
N VAL A 6 -5.47 3.69 8.55
CA VAL A 6 -4.83 3.19 7.32
C VAL A 6 -5.24 4.02 6.11
N ALA A 7 -4.41 3.99 5.07
CA ALA A 7 -4.66 4.76 3.84
C ALA A 7 -5.94 4.33 3.12
N ASP A 8 -6.24 3.06 3.14
CA ASP A 8 -7.49 2.43 2.71
C ASP A 8 -7.60 1.05 3.38
N VAL A 9 -8.79 0.49 3.43
CA VAL A 9 -9.04 -0.81 4.05
C VAL A 9 -8.98 -1.97 3.06
N ASP A 10 -9.02 -1.68 1.76
CA ASP A 10 -9.07 -2.67 0.69
C ASP A 10 -7.68 -3.05 0.14
N SER A 11 -6.62 -2.42 0.61
CA SER A 11 -5.24 -2.81 0.28
C SER A 11 -4.71 -3.89 1.23
N PRO A 12 -4.45 -5.11 0.76
CA PRO A 12 -3.87 -6.18 1.61
C PRO A 12 -2.53 -5.79 2.25
N SER A 13 -1.81 -4.84 1.66
CA SER A 13 -0.53 -4.35 2.19
C SER A 13 -0.66 -3.55 3.48
N TYR A 14 -1.83 -2.94 3.75
CA TYR A 14 -2.11 -2.22 5.01
C TYR A 14 -2.85 -3.11 6.01
N PHE A 15 -3.35 -4.24 5.56
CA PHE A 15 -4.18 -5.16 6.36
C PHE A 15 -3.49 -5.62 7.65
N VAL A 16 -2.16 -5.70 7.67
CA VAL A 16 -1.40 -6.05 8.88
C VAL A 16 -1.70 -5.08 10.02
N ALA A 17 -1.77 -3.76 9.77
CA ALA A 17 -2.06 -2.78 10.80
C ALA A 17 -3.50 -2.90 11.31
N THR A 18 -4.45 -3.11 10.43
CA THR A 18 -5.86 -3.37 10.77
C THR A 18 -6.01 -4.67 11.57
N ALA A 19 -5.36 -5.75 11.12
CA ALA A 19 -5.39 -7.03 11.81
C ALA A 19 -4.73 -6.96 13.19
N ALA A 20 -3.70 -6.13 13.38
CA ALA A 20 -3.05 -5.93 14.68
C ALA A 20 -4.03 -5.37 15.73
N VAL A 21 -4.93 -4.49 15.31
CA VAL A 21 -6.00 -3.96 16.17
C VAL A 21 -7.05 -5.03 16.44
N GLU A 22 -7.60 -5.63 15.40
CA GLU A 22 -8.72 -6.57 15.47
C GLU A 22 -8.37 -7.88 16.18
N LEU A 23 -7.11 -8.34 16.09
CA LEU A 23 -6.60 -9.52 16.79
C LEU A 23 -6.08 -9.19 18.20
N GLY A 24 -6.08 -7.91 18.59
CA GLY A 24 -5.71 -7.46 19.93
C GLY A 24 -4.20 -7.44 20.21
N PHE A 25 -3.34 -7.48 19.18
CA PHE A 25 -1.88 -7.47 19.38
C PHE A 25 -1.37 -6.15 19.98
N PHE A 26 -1.99 -5.01 19.68
CA PHE A 26 -1.65 -3.74 20.34
C PHE A 26 -1.96 -3.79 21.86
N LYS A 27 -3.12 -4.36 22.24
CA LYS A 27 -3.46 -4.54 23.67
C LYS A 27 -2.51 -5.47 24.39
N GLN A 28 -2.05 -6.54 23.72
CA GLN A 28 -1.03 -7.45 24.27
C GLN A 28 0.31 -6.76 24.52
N GLU A 29 0.62 -5.70 23.75
CA GLU A 29 1.79 -4.86 23.94
C GLU A 29 1.57 -3.70 24.92
N GLY A 30 0.43 -3.65 25.59
CA GLY A 30 0.11 -2.65 26.59
C GLY A 30 -0.30 -1.29 26.05
N ILE A 31 -0.65 -1.20 24.76
CA ILE A 31 -1.16 0.04 24.17
C ILE A 31 -2.59 -0.13 23.66
N ASP A 32 -3.43 0.86 24.00
CA ASP A 32 -4.83 0.91 23.59
C ASP A 32 -4.97 1.80 22.35
N ILE A 33 -5.39 1.18 21.24
CA ILE A 33 -5.51 1.81 19.93
C ILE A 33 -6.98 1.92 19.53
N GLU A 34 -7.42 3.14 19.23
CA GLU A 34 -8.64 3.41 18.49
C GLU A 34 -8.32 3.33 16.99
N PHE A 35 -8.96 2.40 16.30
CA PHE A 35 -8.81 2.27 14.86
C PHE A 35 -9.87 3.12 14.15
N GLU A 36 -9.41 4.04 13.32
CA GLU A 36 -10.28 4.92 12.56
C GLU A 36 -10.42 4.43 11.12
N LEU A 37 -11.64 4.05 10.76
CA LEU A 37 -12.04 3.71 9.40
C LEU A 37 -12.32 5.01 8.62
N VAL A 38 -11.27 5.63 8.10
CA VAL A 38 -11.40 6.77 7.20
C VAL A 38 -10.95 6.35 5.81
N TYR A 39 -11.72 6.72 4.80
CA TYR A 39 -11.38 6.41 3.42
C TYR A 39 -10.43 7.46 2.83
N GLY A 40 -9.33 6.97 2.27
CA GLY A 40 -8.38 7.77 1.48
C GLY A 40 -7.18 8.31 2.26
N ALA A 41 -6.02 8.19 1.64
CA ALA A 41 -4.74 8.62 2.21
C ALA A 41 -4.61 10.15 2.44
N LYS A 42 -5.63 10.93 2.08
CA LYS A 42 -5.55 12.39 2.06
C LYS A 42 -5.42 13.02 3.44
N SER A 43 -5.99 12.42 4.48
CA SER A 43 -6.01 13.03 5.83
C SER A 43 -4.99 12.43 6.80
N GLY A 44 -4.43 11.25 6.53
CA GLY A 44 -3.55 10.58 7.47
C GLY A 44 -2.27 11.36 7.83
N PRO A 45 -1.44 11.79 6.86
CA PRO A 45 -0.25 12.57 7.15
C PRO A 45 -0.53 13.91 7.79
N GLU A 46 -1.57 14.63 7.35
CA GLU A 46 -1.98 15.91 7.92
C GLU A 46 -2.40 15.76 9.39
N ARG A 47 -3.10 14.67 9.71
CA ARG A 47 -3.53 14.34 11.08
C ARG A 47 -2.39 13.86 11.97
N LEU A 48 -1.35 13.21 11.41
CA LEU A 48 -0.11 12.98 12.13
C LEU A 48 0.57 14.30 12.47
N CYS A 49 0.59 15.24 11.53
CA CYS A 49 1.24 16.53 11.67
C CYS A 49 0.56 17.43 12.73
N ASP A 50 -0.78 17.40 12.80
CA ASP A 50 -1.54 18.20 13.78
C ASP A 50 -1.73 17.47 15.12
N GLY A 51 -1.23 16.23 15.28
CA GLY A 51 -1.29 15.45 16.52
C GLY A 51 -2.64 14.78 16.78
N SER A 52 -3.61 14.86 15.86
CA SER A 52 -4.91 14.18 16.00
C SER A 52 -4.85 12.69 15.66
N LEU A 53 -3.74 12.22 15.08
CA LEU A 53 -3.44 10.83 14.79
C LEU A 53 -2.05 10.48 15.36
N HIS A 54 -1.85 9.25 15.80
CA HIS A 54 -0.58 8.79 16.38
C HIS A 54 0.19 7.85 15.44
N PHE A 55 -0.54 7.02 14.70
CA PHE A 55 0.01 6.07 13.75
C PHE A 55 -0.77 6.08 12.43
N PHE A 56 -0.03 6.04 11.34
CA PHE A 56 -0.60 5.93 10.00
C PHE A 56 -0.01 4.72 9.26
N GLY A 57 -0.87 3.78 8.89
CA GLY A 57 -0.53 2.66 8.03
C GLY A 57 -0.80 3.02 6.57
N GLY A 58 0.26 3.23 5.78
CA GLY A 58 0.06 3.70 4.41
C GLY A 58 1.31 3.64 3.56
N PRO A 59 1.26 4.26 2.36
CA PRO A 59 2.43 4.37 1.50
C PRO A 59 3.54 5.17 2.19
N ALA A 60 4.77 4.69 2.14
CA ALA A 60 5.91 5.36 2.78
C ALA A 60 6.12 6.81 2.31
N TYR A 61 5.82 7.11 1.04
CA TYR A 61 5.91 8.48 0.51
C TYR A 61 4.79 9.41 1.02
N ALA A 62 3.66 8.87 1.52
CA ALA A 62 2.49 9.69 1.83
C ALA A 62 2.79 10.80 2.85
N ALA A 63 3.71 10.53 3.78
CA ALA A 63 4.10 11.50 4.80
C ALA A 63 4.69 12.80 4.21
N THR A 64 5.25 12.79 2.99
CA THR A 64 5.79 14.00 2.34
C THR A 64 4.74 15.09 2.11
N ARG A 65 3.46 14.75 2.17
CA ARG A 65 2.36 15.70 2.02
C ARG A 65 2.26 16.71 3.17
N ALA A 66 2.55 16.27 4.38
CA ALA A 66 2.48 17.10 5.58
C ALA A 66 3.85 17.33 6.23
N PHE A 67 4.82 16.51 5.89
CA PHE A 67 6.19 16.53 6.37
C PHE A 67 7.15 16.66 5.18
N PRO A 68 7.47 17.89 4.71
CA PRO A 68 8.38 18.11 3.59
C PRO A 68 9.71 17.35 3.79
N ALA A 69 10.11 16.55 2.82
CA ALA A 69 11.26 15.65 2.92
C ALA A 69 11.24 14.76 4.19
N TRP A 70 10.06 14.33 4.60
CA TRP A 70 9.78 13.57 5.84
C TRP A 70 10.26 14.22 7.15
N LYS A 71 10.62 15.48 7.16
CA LYS A 71 11.09 16.18 8.38
C LYS A 71 9.99 16.20 9.46
N GLY A 72 10.23 15.49 10.56
CA GLY A 72 9.26 15.32 11.64
C GLY A 72 8.45 14.04 11.60
N ALA A 73 8.54 13.24 10.52
CA ALA A 73 7.93 11.92 10.42
C ALA A 73 8.97 10.79 10.50
N ARG A 74 8.54 9.63 11.00
CA ARG A 74 9.35 8.41 11.09
C ARG A 74 8.60 7.19 10.57
N LEU A 75 9.25 6.42 9.72
CA LEU A 75 8.80 5.09 9.33
C LEU A 75 9.28 4.09 10.39
N LEU A 76 8.36 3.55 11.18
CA LEU A 76 8.67 2.65 12.30
C LEU A 76 9.05 1.25 11.80
N CYS A 77 8.27 0.70 10.90
CA CYS A 77 8.49 -0.60 10.27
C CYS A 77 7.72 -0.70 8.96
N ALA A 78 8.07 -1.65 8.12
CA ALA A 78 7.27 -1.98 6.97
C ALA A 78 6.07 -2.88 7.38
N LEU A 79 4.90 -2.59 6.84
CA LEU A 79 3.71 -3.45 6.92
C LEU A 79 3.76 -4.55 5.86
N ALA A 80 4.27 -4.20 4.68
CA ALA A 80 4.56 -5.11 3.59
C ALA A 80 5.67 -4.53 2.71
N GLN A 81 6.49 -5.43 2.16
CA GLN A 81 7.60 -5.08 1.28
C GLN A 81 7.13 -4.74 -0.14
N TYR A 82 7.88 -3.92 -0.82
CA TYR A 82 7.79 -3.58 -2.24
C TYR A 82 6.49 -2.85 -2.65
N SER A 83 6.50 -2.36 -3.88
CA SER A 83 5.35 -1.71 -4.49
C SER A 83 4.22 -2.70 -4.73
N TYR A 84 3.07 -2.45 -4.14
CA TYR A 84 1.90 -3.33 -4.14
C TYR A 84 0.88 -2.98 -5.24
N TRP A 85 1.37 -2.43 -6.34
CA TRP A 85 0.55 -2.08 -7.50
C TRP A 85 0.44 -3.23 -8.48
N PHE A 86 -0.75 -3.37 -9.03
CA PHE A 86 -1.11 -4.32 -10.05
C PHE A 86 -1.65 -3.61 -11.29
N MET A 87 -1.30 -4.13 -12.45
CA MET A 87 -2.06 -3.88 -13.66
C MET A 87 -2.80 -5.16 -14.02
N ALA A 88 -4.13 -5.09 -14.08
CA ALA A 88 -4.95 -6.16 -14.63
C ALA A 88 -5.53 -5.71 -15.95
N VAL A 89 -5.48 -6.59 -16.94
CA VAL A 89 -6.01 -6.37 -18.29
C VAL A 89 -7.27 -7.16 -18.47
N ARG A 90 -8.14 -6.76 -19.39
CA ARG A 90 -9.32 -7.49 -19.81
C ARG A 90 -8.95 -8.97 -20.09
N ALA A 91 -9.79 -9.89 -19.63
CA ALA A 91 -9.50 -11.34 -19.70
C ALA A 91 -9.35 -11.85 -21.13
N ASP A 92 -10.07 -11.25 -22.09
CA ASP A 92 -10.08 -11.62 -23.52
C ASP A 92 -8.88 -11.09 -24.31
N LEU A 93 -8.07 -10.18 -23.76
CA LEU A 93 -6.85 -9.71 -24.44
C LEU A 93 -5.80 -10.82 -24.44
N ASP A 94 -5.33 -11.18 -25.64
CA ASP A 94 -4.23 -12.16 -25.79
C ASP A 94 -2.88 -11.47 -25.60
N VAL A 95 -2.49 -11.30 -24.34
CA VAL A 95 -1.24 -10.66 -23.95
C VAL A 95 -0.45 -11.53 -23.00
N LYS A 96 0.86 -11.58 -23.20
CA LYS A 96 1.78 -12.30 -22.29
C LYS A 96 1.99 -11.48 -21.03
N ARG A 97 1.83 -12.09 -19.85
CA ARG A 97 2.11 -11.46 -18.56
C ARG A 97 3.52 -10.87 -18.52
N GLY A 98 3.64 -9.64 -18.05
CA GLY A 98 4.91 -8.91 -17.89
C GLY A 98 5.42 -8.24 -19.18
N ASP A 99 4.76 -8.42 -20.32
CA ASP A 99 5.15 -7.78 -21.57
C ASP A 99 4.75 -6.30 -21.56
N MET A 100 5.72 -5.43 -21.35
CA MET A 100 5.48 -3.98 -21.32
C MET A 100 5.01 -3.43 -22.67
N ASN A 101 5.37 -4.06 -23.81
CA ASN A 101 4.91 -3.60 -25.12
C ASN A 101 3.41 -3.84 -25.31
N ALA A 102 2.83 -4.81 -24.64
CA ALA A 102 1.39 -5.08 -24.69
C ALA A 102 0.53 -3.97 -24.07
N ILE A 103 1.16 -3.01 -23.38
CA ILE A 103 0.47 -1.85 -22.78
C ILE A 103 0.20 -0.76 -23.82
N LYS A 104 0.95 -0.74 -24.93
CA LYS A 104 0.78 0.25 -25.99
C LYS A 104 -0.62 0.14 -26.61
N GLY A 105 -1.24 1.30 -26.79
CA GLY A 105 -2.61 1.41 -27.33
C GLY A 105 -3.72 1.17 -26.30
N LEU A 106 -3.41 0.76 -25.08
CA LEU A 106 -4.43 0.45 -24.09
C LEU A 106 -5.03 1.70 -23.44
N ARG A 107 -6.31 1.58 -23.09
CA ARG A 107 -7.04 2.49 -22.23
C ARG A 107 -7.03 1.96 -20.80
N ILE A 108 -6.28 2.63 -19.92
CA ILE A 108 -6.00 2.16 -18.56
C ILE A 108 -6.75 3.01 -17.54
N SER A 109 -7.60 2.39 -16.74
CA SER A 109 -8.24 3.05 -15.62
C SER A 109 -7.30 3.14 -14.43
N SER A 110 -7.18 4.34 -13.85
CA SER A 110 -6.38 4.58 -12.64
C SER A 110 -7.06 5.58 -11.71
N SER A 111 -6.95 5.36 -10.40
CA SER A 111 -7.35 6.36 -9.42
C SER A 111 -6.49 7.62 -9.59
N THR A 112 -7.06 8.78 -9.23
CA THR A 112 -6.35 10.07 -9.27
C THR A 112 -5.21 10.13 -8.24
N ALA A 113 -4.35 11.15 -8.35
CA ALA A 113 -3.23 11.41 -7.45
C ALA A 113 -2.11 10.33 -7.50
N PHE A 114 -1.74 9.75 -6.36
CA PHE A 114 -0.56 8.88 -6.25
C PHE A 114 -0.60 7.61 -7.11
N PRO A 115 -1.72 6.87 -7.22
CA PRO A 115 -1.77 5.72 -8.13
C PRO A 115 -1.46 6.08 -9.57
N ASN A 116 -2.03 7.19 -10.06
CA ASN A 116 -1.78 7.69 -11.40
C ASN A 116 -0.31 8.14 -11.58
N MET A 117 0.27 8.79 -10.57
CA MET A 117 1.69 9.17 -10.58
C MET A 117 2.59 7.95 -10.69
N ALA A 118 2.34 6.90 -9.91
CA ALA A 118 3.11 5.65 -9.97
C ALA A 118 2.97 4.95 -11.33
N LEU A 119 1.77 4.91 -11.90
CA LEU A 119 1.53 4.37 -13.24
C LEU A 119 2.32 5.12 -14.30
N LYS A 120 2.21 6.45 -14.33
CA LYS A 120 2.94 7.29 -15.30
C LYS A 120 4.45 7.12 -15.18
N HIS A 121 4.96 7.11 -13.95
CA HIS A 121 6.39 6.90 -13.69
C HIS A 121 6.86 5.54 -14.21
N MET A 122 6.11 4.47 -13.94
CA MET A 122 6.41 3.12 -14.42
C MET A 122 6.40 3.05 -15.96
N LEU A 123 5.42 3.66 -16.62
CA LEU A 123 5.34 3.70 -18.08
C LEU A 123 6.56 4.43 -18.68
N THR A 124 6.91 5.58 -18.10
CA THR A 124 8.09 6.36 -18.53
C THR A 124 9.38 5.57 -18.35
N GLU A 125 9.57 4.90 -17.21
CA GLU A 125 10.76 4.07 -16.95
C GLU A 125 10.83 2.86 -17.90
N ALA A 126 9.69 2.34 -18.33
CA ALA A 126 9.59 1.30 -19.37
C ALA A 126 9.80 1.82 -20.79
N GLY A 127 10.05 3.12 -20.97
CA GLY A 127 10.21 3.74 -22.29
C GLY A 127 8.91 3.91 -23.07
N ILE A 128 7.76 3.80 -22.38
CA ILE A 128 6.43 4.02 -22.98
C ILE A 128 6.06 5.50 -22.84
N ASP A 129 5.83 6.14 -23.98
CA ASP A 129 5.32 7.50 -24.07
C ASP A 129 3.81 7.47 -24.34
N LEU A 130 3.03 8.23 -23.56
CA LEU A 130 1.57 8.15 -23.61
C LEU A 130 1.00 8.55 -24.97
N GLU A 131 1.56 9.58 -25.62
CA GLU A 131 1.07 10.09 -26.91
C GLU A 131 1.57 9.21 -28.05
N ARG A 132 2.90 9.01 -28.14
CA ARG A 132 3.53 8.20 -29.20
C ARG A 132 2.99 6.77 -29.21
N ASP A 133 2.87 6.14 -28.04
CA ASP A 133 2.44 4.76 -27.90
C ASP A 133 0.91 4.64 -27.70
N LYS A 134 0.17 5.75 -27.82
CA LYS A 134 -1.31 5.84 -27.77
C LYS A 134 -1.92 5.24 -26.50
N VAL A 135 -1.23 5.37 -25.36
CA VAL A 135 -1.75 4.92 -24.06
C VAL A 135 -2.65 6.00 -23.46
N GLN A 136 -3.87 5.63 -23.09
CA GLN A 136 -4.83 6.54 -22.48
C GLN A 136 -5.01 6.18 -21.00
N ILE A 137 -4.79 7.14 -20.11
CA ILE A 137 -5.08 6.97 -18.68
C ILE A 137 -6.42 7.66 -18.40
N VAL A 138 -7.41 6.89 -17.95
CA VAL A 138 -8.74 7.38 -17.62
C VAL A 138 -9.01 7.26 -16.11
N PRO A 139 -9.82 8.18 -15.54
CA PRO A 139 -10.19 8.10 -14.13
C PRO A 139 -10.90 6.78 -13.80
N SER A 140 -10.63 6.20 -12.63
CA SER A 140 -11.42 5.10 -12.11
C SER A 140 -12.86 5.55 -11.88
N PRO A 141 -13.85 4.73 -12.26
CA PRO A 141 -15.23 5.01 -11.95
C PRO A 141 -15.39 5.10 -10.42
N THR A 142 -16.01 6.16 -9.95
CA THR A 142 -16.45 6.25 -8.56
C THR A 142 -17.88 5.76 -8.52
N THR A 143 -18.09 4.56 -8.04
CA THR A 143 -19.44 3.96 -8.05
C THR A 143 -20.39 4.51 -6.97
N GLY A 144 -19.94 5.48 -6.16
CA GLY A 144 -20.80 6.33 -5.31
C GLY A 144 -21.62 5.63 -4.20
N LYS A 145 -21.60 4.32 -4.12
CA LYS A 145 -22.44 3.57 -3.17
C LYS A 145 -21.78 3.32 -1.81
N ASN A 146 -20.47 3.35 -1.73
CA ASN A 146 -19.75 3.24 -0.47
C ASN A 146 -18.32 3.75 -0.63
N GLU A 147 -18.00 4.91 -0.05
CA GLU A 147 -16.65 5.49 -0.12
C GLU A 147 -15.61 4.62 0.61
N LEU A 148 -16.04 3.76 1.52
CA LEU A 148 -15.17 2.83 2.26
C LEU A 148 -14.78 1.59 1.45
N TRP A 149 -15.45 1.33 0.32
CA TRP A 149 -15.29 0.10 -0.42
C TRP A 149 -15.22 0.35 -1.94
N ARG A 150 -14.06 0.11 -2.54
CA ARG A 150 -13.80 0.31 -3.98
C ARG A 150 -13.27 -0.94 -4.69
N GLY A 151 -13.48 -2.11 -4.11
CA GLY A 151 -12.96 -3.37 -4.68
C GLY A 151 -13.39 -3.61 -6.13
N HIS A 152 -14.60 -3.19 -6.49
CA HIS A 152 -15.17 -3.36 -7.84
C HIS A 152 -14.77 -2.29 -8.86
N ASP A 153 -14.13 -1.19 -8.47
CA ASP A 153 -13.79 -0.08 -9.40
C ASP A 153 -13.03 -0.56 -10.66
N GLY A 154 -12.21 -1.62 -10.54
CA GLY A 154 -11.48 -2.20 -11.67
C GLY A 154 -12.40 -2.91 -12.66
N VAL A 155 -13.37 -3.69 -12.17
CA VAL A 155 -14.38 -4.39 -12.97
C VAL A 155 -15.27 -3.39 -13.69
N ASP A 156 -15.79 -2.41 -12.93
CA ASP A 156 -16.62 -1.33 -13.46
C ASP A 156 -15.90 -0.53 -14.56
N ALA A 157 -14.57 -0.36 -14.43
CA ALA A 157 -13.77 0.31 -15.46
C ALA A 157 -13.73 -0.51 -16.75
N ILE A 158 -13.52 -1.82 -16.66
CA ILE A 158 -13.54 -2.73 -17.83
C ILE A 158 -14.91 -2.72 -18.50
N GLU A 159 -15.99 -2.81 -17.74
CA GLU A 159 -17.37 -2.76 -18.26
C GLU A 159 -17.68 -1.44 -18.97
N ARG A 160 -17.04 -0.35 -18.57
CA ARG A 160 -17.13 0.97 -19.22
C ARG A 160 -16.12 1.16 -20.37
N GLY A 161 -15.49 0.09 -20.83
CA GLY A 161 -14.63 0.09 -22.00
C GLY A 161 -13.16 0.46 -21.72
N ALA A 162 -12.67 0.34 -20.50
CA ALA A 162 -11.23 0.30 -20.26
C ALA A 162 -10.66 -1.06 -20.69
N ASP A 163 -9.42 -1.09 -21.18
CA ASP A 163 -8.71 -2.32 -21.54
C ASP A 163 -7.97 -2.90 -20.33
N ALA A 164 -7.64 -2.05 -19.38
CA ALA A 164 -6.91 -2.40 -18.17
C ALA A 164 -7.29 -1.47 -17.01
N PHE A 165 -6.97 -1.91 -15.79
CA PHE A 165 -6.98 -1.05 -14.62
C PHE A 165 -5.70 -1.20 -13.80
N TRP A 166 -5.33 -0.11 -13.14
CA TRP A 166 -4.22 0.00 -12.21
C TRP A 166 -4.75 0.12 -10.79
N GLY A 167 -4.39 -0.82 -9.92
CA GLY A 167 -4.96 -0.86 -8.57
C GLY A 167 -4.22 -1.75 -7.60
N ASN A 168 -4.85 -2.01 -6.45
CA ASN A 168 -4.34 -2.91 -5.42
C ASN A 168 -4.70 -4.37 -5.69
N GLY A 169 -4.18 -5.27 -4.84
CA GLY A 169 -4.35 -6.70 -5.01
C GLY A 169 -5.78 -7.21 -4.88
N LEU A 170 -6.65 -6.53 -4.12
CA LEU A 170 -8.05 -6.95 -3.99
C LEU A 170 -8.83 -6.68 -5.28
N ARG A 171 -8.64 -5.51 -5.89
CA ARG A 171 -9.26 -5.19 -7.18
C ARG A 171 -8.86 -6.19 -8.26
N ALA A 172 -7.57 -6.54 -8.31
CA ALA A 172 -7.09 -7.57 -9.23
C ALA A 172 -7.75 -8.94 -8.96
N ALA A 173 -7.84 -9.35 -7.68
CA ALA A 173 -8.47 -10.63 -7.30
C ALA A 173 -9.97 -10.69 -7.62
N ILE A 174 -10.70 -9.59 -7.45
CA ILE A 174 -12.11 -9.50 -7.85
C ILE A 174 -12.25 -9.65 -9.36
N GLY A 175 -11.42 -8.95 -10.14
CA GLY A 175 -11.40 -9.08 -11.59
C GLY A 175 -11.14 -10.51 -12.07
N GLU A 176 -10.19 -11.21 -11.44
CA GLU A 176 -9.89 -12.63 -11.73
C GLU A 176 -11.05 -13.56 -11.31
N LYS A 177 -11.63 -13.37 -10.10
CA LYS A 177 -12.76 -14.15 -9.60
C LYS A 177 -13.97 -14.05 -10.54
N LEU A 178 -14.25 -12.86 -11.04
CA LEU A 178 -15.36 -12.60 -11.97
C LEU A 178 -15.00 -12.94 -13.43
N ARG A 179 -13.76 -13.36 -13.71
CA ARG A 179 -13.24 -13.66 -15.05
C ARG A 179 -13.35 -12.48 -16.04
N VAL A 180 -13.38 -11.26 -15.52
CA VAL A 180 -13.43 -10.03 -16.31
C VAL A 180 -12.02 -9.54 -16.64
N ALA A 181 -11.07 -9.79 -15.75
CA ALA A 181 -9.67 -9.38 -15.90
C ALA A 181 -8.69 -10.46 -15.50
N LYS A 182 -7.44 -10.33 -15.95
CA LYS A 182 -6.29 -11.15 -15.53
C LYS A 182 -5.12 -10.26 -15.16
N ILE A 183 -4.31 -10.70 -14.19
CA ILE A 183 -3.11 -9.94 -13.76
C ILE A 183 -2.08 -9.95 -14.89
N HIS A 184 -1.72 -8.77 -15.36
CA HIS A 184 -0.66 -8.53 -16.34
C HIS A 184 0.66 -8.14 -15.66
N LEU A 185 0.61 -7.24 -14.66
CA LEU A 185 1.76 -6.85 -13.85
C LEU A 185 1.45 -7.00 -12.35
N ASP A 186 2.39 -7.58 -11.62
CA ASP A 186 2.51 -7.53 -10.16
C ASP A 186 3.90 -6.97 -9.83
N LEU A 187 4.00 -5.70 -9.49
CA LEU A 187 5.29 -5.03 -9.28
C LEU A 187 6.10 -5.66 -8.14
N ARG A 188 5.43 -6.21 -7.12
CA ARG A 188 6.11 -6.88 -5.99
C ARG A 188 6.90 -8.10 -6.44
N ARG A 189 6.42 -8.79 -7.48
CA ARG A 189 7.06 -9.99 -8.04
C ARG A 189 8.08 -9.68 -9.12
N GLY A 190 8.29 -8.39 -9.43
CA GLY A 190 9.26 -7.92 -10.39
C GLY A 190 8.73 -7.83 -11.82
N ASP A 191 7.40 -7.89 -12.03
CA ASP A 191 6.82 -7.53 -13.32
C ASP A 191 7.02 -6.02 -13.55
N GLY A 192 7.33 -5.60 -14.77
CA GLY A 192 7.58 -4.20 -15.11
C GLY A 192 9.07 -3.82 -15.12
N PRO A 193 9.41 -2.51 -15.18
CA PRO A 193 10.80 -2.05 -15.17
C PRO A 193 11.49 -2.39 -13.85
N PRO A 194 12.82 -2.61 -13.84
CA PRO A 194 13.56 -3.07 -12.66
C PRO A 194 13.40 -2.19 -11.42
N GLY A 195 13.23 -0.87 -11.59
CA GLY A 195 13.03 0.09 -10.50
C GLY A 195 11.65 0.02 -9.87
N ALA A 196 10.64 -0.45 -10.60
CA ALA A 196 9.22 -0.37 -10.21
C ALA A 196 8.90 -1.08 -8.89
N ARG A 197 9.61 -2.15 -8.59
CA ARG A 197 9.47 -2.90 -7.34
C ARG A 197 9.77 -2.05 -6.10
N LEU A 198 10.63 -1.05 -6.23
CA LEU A 198 11.15 -0.22 -5.13
C LEU A 198 10.58 1.21 -5.10
N TYR A 199 9.56 1.54 -5.89
CA TYR A 199 8.97 2.90 -5.86
C TYR A 199 8.37 3.24 -4.50
N ASN A 200 7.88 2.23 -3.79
CA ASN A 200 7.20 2.40 -2.52
C ASN A 200 7.11 1.08 -1.77
N PHE A 201 6.74 1.16 -0.51
CA PHE A 201 6.30 0.04 0.33
C PHE A 201 5.27 0.53 1.33
N ALA A 202 4.52 -0.39 1.92
CA ALA A 202 3.58 -0.07 2.99
C ALA A 202 4.33 0.06 4.31
N ALA A 203 4.13 1.15 5.04
CA ALA A 203 4.82 1.43 6.30
C ALA A 203 3.85 1.84 7.41
N LEU A 204 4.23 1.55 8.65
CA LEU A 204 3.69 2.19 9.82
C LEU A 204 4.49 3.47 10.08
N THR A 205 3.83 4.61 9.97
CA THR A 205 4.42 5.95 10.13
C THR A 205 3.92 6.60 11.41
N THR A 206 4.81 7.32 12.08
CA THR A 206 4.50 8.18 13.24
C THR A 206 5.30 9.47 13.15
N THR A 207 5.32 10.28 14.22
CA THR A 207 6.12 11.50 14.31
C THR A 207 7.43 11.31 15.06
N ASP A 208 8.43 12.15 14.78
CA ASP A 208 9.66 12.24 15.58
C ASP A 208 9.34 12.52 17.03
N GLN A 209 8.34 13.38 17.28
CA GLN A 209 7.92 13.72 18.62
C GLN A 209 7.47 12.48 19.41
N LEU A 210 6.60 11.64 18.83
CA LEU A 210 6.14 10.42 19.52
C LEU A 210 7.31 9.46 19.80
N VAL A 211 8.23 9.30 18.85
CA VAL A 211 9.41 8.43 19.04
C VAL A 211 10.32 8.93 20.17
N ASN A 212 10.49 10.25 20.29
CA ASN A 212 11.37 10.85 21.31
C ASN A 212 10.72 10.93 22.69
N GLU A 213 9.45 11.31 22.76
CA GLU A 213 8.74 11.51 24.02
C GLU A 213 8.15 10.21 24.60
N GLN A 214 7.77 9.26 23.71
CA GLN A 214 7.13 8.00 24.07
C GLN A 214 7.76 6.79 23.35
N PRO A 215 9.09 6.55 23.52
CA PRO A 215 9.80 5.51 22.82
C PRO A 215 9.22 4.09 23.06
N GLN A 216 8.69 3.83 24.26
CA GLN A 216 8.04 2.57 24.61
C GLN A 216 6.76 2.33 23.83
N VAL A 217 5.99 3.40 23.54
CA VAL A 217 4.77 3.32 22.71
C VAL A 217 5.13 2.99 21.27
N ALA A 218 6.17 3.64 20.73
CA ALA A 218 6.66 3.33 19.39
C ALA A 218 7.18 1.88 19.30
N ALA A 219 7.93 1.42 20.30
CA ALA A 219 8.42 0.04 20.39
C ALA A 219 7.28 -0.97 20.48
N ALA A 220 6.28 -0.73 21.34
CA ALA A 220 5.09 -1.58 21.48
C ALA A 220 4.31 -1.68 20.16
N ALA A 221 4.18 -0.56 19.43
CA ALA A 221 3.52 -0.57 18.12
C ALA A 221 4.25 -1.46 17.11
N VAL A 222 5.58 -1.40 17.06
CA VAL A 222 6.38 -2.27 16.19
C VAL A 222 6.24 -3.74 16.56
N ARG A 223 6.33 -4.10 17.84
CA ARG A 223 6.15 -5.49 18.29
C ARG A 223 4.76 -6.02 17.94
N ALA A 224 3.71 -5.20 18.08
CA ALA A 224 2.37 -5.58 17.66
C ALA A 224 2.29 -5.92 16.18
N ILE A 225 2.91 -5.10 15.31
CA ILE A 225 2.98 -5.36 13.86
C ILE A 225 3.76 -6.63 13.56
N VAL A 226 4.94 -6.83 14.15
CA VAL A 226 5.77 -8.04 13.96
C VAL A 226 5.02 -9.30 14.36
N LYS A 227 4.36 -9.31 15.53
CA LYS A 227 3.51 -10.42 15.98
C LYS A 227 2.37 -10.70 15.00
N THR A 228 1.74 -9.64 14.49
CA THR A 228 0.65 -9.77 13.50
C THR A 228 1.15 -10.39 12.20
N GLN A 229 2.27 -9.92 11.66
CA GLN A 229 2.88 -10.49 10.46
C GLN A 229 3.18 -11.97 10.62
N ARG A 230 3.75 -12.37 11.76
CA ARG A 230 4.02 -13.78 12.08
C ARG A 230 2.74 -14.60 12.17
N ALA A 231 1.73 -14.10 12.87
CA ALA A 231 0.45 -14.78 13.02
C ALA A 231 -0.24 -15.00 11.67
N LEU A 232 -0.27 -13.97 10.81
CA LEU A 232 -0.85 -14.06 9.47
C LEU A 232 -0.06 -14.96 8.51
N LYS A 233 1.27 -15.04 8.68
CA LYS A 233 2.10 -16.02 7.94
C LYS A 233 1.83 -17.44 8.37
N ALA A 234 1.67 -17.67 9.67
CA ALA A 234 1.42 -19.00 10.23
C ALA A 234 0.00 -19.49 9.93
N ASP A 235 -0.98 -18.60 10.00
CA ASP A 235 -2.39 -18.90 9.72
C ASP A 235 -3.06 -17.73 8.95
N PRO A 236 -3.05 -17.76 7.62
CA PRO A 236 -3.74 -16.76 6.81
C PRO A 236 -5.27 -16.71 7.02
N PHE A 237 -5.89 -17.78 7.57
CA PHE A 237 -7.33 -17.78 7.88
C PHE A 237 -7.69 -16.84 9.01
N LEU A 238 -6.73 -16.41 9.85
CA LEU A 238 -6.93 -15.30 10.78
C LEU A 238 -7.43 -14.04 10.04
N ALA A 239 -6.92 -13.81 8.84
CA ALA A 239 -7.35 -12.69 8.00
C ALA A 239 -8.82 -12.78 7.60
N ALA A 240 -9.34 -13.96 7.31
CA ALA A 240 -10.76 -14.13 7.00
C ALA A 240 -11.65 -13.74 8.19
N ARG A 241 -11.28 -14.10 9.42
CA ARG A 241 -11.99 -13.70 10.64
C ARG A 241 -12.02 -12.18 10.85
N VAL A 242 -10.91 -11.51 10.59
CA VAL A 242 -10.83 -10.04 10.61
C VAL A 242 -11.68 -9.47 9.48
N GLY A 243 -11.57 -10.04 8.29
CA GLY A 243 -12.30 -9.62 7.10
C GLY A 243 -13.81 -9.61 7.29
N THR A 244 -14.39 -10.62 7.97
CA THR A 244 -15.84 -10.68 8.21
C THR A 244 -16.40 -9.54 9.06
N ARG A 245 -15.53 -8.81 9.78
CA ARG A 245 -15.92 -7.62 10.57
C ARG A 245 -15.83 -6.32 9.78
N LEU A 246 -15.02 -6.31 8.72
CA LEU A 246 -14.63 -5.09 8.02
C LEU A 246 -15.18 -5.01 6.60
N PHE A 247 -15.49 -6.16 5.99
CA PHE A 247 -15.85 -6.25 4.58
C PHE A 247 -17.20 -6.94 4.39
N PRO A 248 -17.91 -6.64 3.29
CA PRO A 248 -19.01 -7.45 2.84
C PRO A 248 -18.59 -8.93 2.69
N MET A 249 -19.56 -9.87 2.81
CA MET A 249 -19.27 -11.31 2.89
C MET A 249 -18.49 -11.85 1.66
N GLU A 250 -18.80 -11.34 0.49
CA GLU A 250 -18.14 -11.79 -0.75
C GLU A 250 -16.65 -11.47 -0.75
N GLU A 251 -16.30 -10.28 -0.32
CA GLU A 251 -14.93 -9.80 -0.26
C GLU A 251 -14.18 -10.38 0.93
N ALA A 252 -14.86 -10.52 2.07
CA ALA A 252 -14.28 -11.19 3.24
C ALA A 252 -13.78 -12.60 2.89
N SER A 253 -14.48 -13.30 1.99
CA SER A 253 -14.05 -14.61 1.49
C SER A 253 -12.73 -14.59 0.71
N LEU A 254 -12.36 -13.45 0.11
CA LEU A 254 -11.13 -13.29 -0.67
C LEU A 254 -9.93 -12.91 0.20
N ILE A 255 -10.17 -12.30 1.36
CA ILE A 255 -9.09 -11.73 2.19
C ILE A 255 -8.10 -12.80 2.65
N GLY A 256 -8.56 -13.98 3.05
CA GLY A 256 -7.68 -15.08 3.47
C GLY A 256 -6.71 -15.49 2.35
N GLY A 257 -7.22 -15.67 1.12
CA GLY A 257 -6.41 -16.00 -0.04
C GLY A 257 -5.45 -14.86 -0.44
N LEU A 258 -5.90 -13.60 -0.31
CA LEU A 258 -5.07 -12.44 -0.57
C LEU A 258 -3.92 -12.32 0.43
N VAL A 259 -4.21 -12.51 1.71
CA VAL A 259 -3.18 -12.50 2.77
C VAL A 259 -2.21 -13.67 2.60
N ALA A 260 -2.67 -14.87 2.23
CA ALA A 260 -1.78 -15.99 1.92
C ALA A 260 -0.83 -15.66 0.76
N ARG A 261 -1.34 -14.99 -0.29
CA ARG A 261 -0.52 -14.53 -1.43
C ARG A 261 0.47 -13.44 -1.04
N ASP A 262 0.07 -12.55 -0.11
CA ASP A 262 0.85 -11.40 0.33
C ASP A 262 1.80 -11.73 1.50
N ALA A 263 1.55 -12.81 2.23
CA ALA A 263 2.34 -13.24 3.40
C ALA A 263 3.86 -13.32 3.15
N PRO A 264 4.37 -13.75 1.98
CA PRO A 264 5.81 -13.69 1.71
C PRO A 264 6.43 -12.29 1.76
N PHE A 265 5.61 -11.25 1.60
CA PHE A 265 6.03 -9.85 1.63
C PHE A 265 5.82 -9.18 3.00
N TYR A 266 5.24 -9.87 3.98
CA TYR A 266 5.10 -9.36 5.34
C TYR A 266 6.43 -9.49 6.08
N ASP A 267 7.19 -8.43 6.07
CA ASP A 267 8.48 -8.30 6.75
C ASP A 267 8.58 -6.86 7.27
N ALA A 268 8.83 -6.73 8.58
CA ALA A 268 8.87 -5.44 9.25
C ALA A 268 10.14 -4.63 8.94
N ASN A 269 11.19 -5.26 8.41
CA ASN A 269 12.42 -4.58 8.06
C ASN A 269 12.16 -3.50 7.00
N ILE A 270 12.83 -2.36 7.15
CA ILE A 270 12.95 -1.35 6.10
C ILE A 270 14.39 -1.42 5.61
N TRP A 271 14.59 -2.00 4.44
CA TRP A 271 15.92 -2.20 3.88
C TRP A 271 16.49 -0.90 3.29
N PRO A 272 17.82 -0.67 3.31
CA PRO A 272 18.41 0.51 2.69
C PRO A 272 18.01 0.67 1.21
N GLU A 273 17.94 -0.42 0.46
CA GLU A 273 17.54 -0.42 -0.96
C GLU A 273 16.10 0.06 -1.16
N ALA A 274 15.21 -0.20 -0.20
CA ALA A 274 13.83 0.29 -0.24
C ALA A 274 13.77 1.81 -0.06
N VAL A 275 14.62 2.36 0.84
CA VAL A 275 14.76 3.81 1.03
C VAL A 275 15.39 4.47 -0.19
N ASP A 276 16.41 3.84 -0.80
CA ASP A 276 17.03 4.34 -2.04
C ASP A 276 16.03 4.36 -3.20
N GLY A 277 15.23 3.31 -3.33
CA GLY A 277 14.15 3.24 -4.33
C GLY A 277 13.09 4.31 -4.11
N LEU A 278 12.65 4.46 -2.86
CA LEU A 278 11.69 5.48 -2.45
C LEU A 278 12.22 6.90 -2.74
N ASN A 279 13.49 7.18 -2.45
CA ASN A 279 14.13 8.45 -2.77
C ASN A 279 14.16 8.71 -4.29
N ARG A 280 14.57 7.73 -5.10
CA ARG A 280 14.57 7.87 -6.57
C ARG A 280 13.18 8.20 -7.10
N PHE A 281 12.17 7.45 -6.64
CA PHE A 281 10.77 7.70 -7.02
C PHE A 281 10.29 9.09 -6.58
N ALA A 282 10.57 9.48 -5.35
CA ALA A 282 10.15 10.76 -4.78
C ALA A 282 10.80 11.96 -5.50
N LEU A 283 12.09 11.86 -5.82
CA LEU A 283 12.83 12.87 -6.61
C LEU A 283 12.26 13.00 -8.03
N ALA A 284 12.11 11.88 -8.73
CA ALA A 284 11.60 11.88 -10.11
C ALA A 284 10.18 12.46 -10.20
N ASN A 285 9.39 12.31 -9.15
CA ASN A 285 8.03 12.84 -9.07
C ASN A 285 7.91 14.17 -8.32
N ARG A 286 9.04 14.82 -8.00
CA ARG A 286 9.11 16.13 -7.33
C ARG A 286 8.38 16.19 -5.97
N LEU A 287 8.34 15.07 -5.26
CA LEU A 287 7.85 15.00 -3.88
C LEU A 287 8.89 15.52 -2.89
N ILE A 288 10.17 15.43 -3.27
CA ILE A 288 11.32 15.94 -2.55
C ILE A 288 12.28 16.60 -3.53
N SER A 289 13.16 17.50 -3.06
CA SER A 289 14.18 18.19 -3.85
C SER A 289 15.55 17.56 -3.74
N GLU A 290 15.80 16.78 -2.68
CA GLU A 290 17.07 16.10 -2.40
C GLU A 290 16.80 14.76 -1.70
N PRO A 291 17.70 13.77 -1.82
CA PRO A 291 17.53 12.48 -1.16
C PRO A 291 17.58 12.62 0.36
N VAL A 292 16.75 11.83 1.05
CA VAL A 292 16.72 11.78 2.51
C VAL A 292 17.50 10.57 2.99
N SER A 293 18.36 10.77 4.00
CA SER A 293 19.18 9.68 4.53
C SER A 293 18.31 8.62 5.24
N TYR A 294 18.78 7.36 5.22
CA TYR A 294 18.14 6.25 5.91
C TYR A 294 17.83 6.57 7.39
N ASN A 295 18.81 7.10 8.12
CA ASN A 295 18.64 7.40 9.55
C ASN A 295 17.71 8.59 9.83
N GLN A 296 17.51 9.47 8.88
CA GLN A 296 16.52 10.56 9.01
C GLN A 296 15.10 10.05 8.80
N LEU A 297 14.91 9.09 7.88
CA LEU A 297 13.59 8.60 7.50
C LEU A 297 13.11 7.44 8.39
N VAL A 298 14.01 6.51 8.70
CA VAL A 298 13.68 5.24 9.36
C VAL A 298 13.88 5.35 10.87
N ALA A 299 13.10 4.59 11.60
CA ALA A 299 13.14 4.49 13.06
C ALA A 299 14.56 4.31 13.62
N PRO A 300 14.85 4.81 14.84
CA PRO A 300 16.16 4.69 15.46
C PRO A 300 16.53 3.23 15.76
N PRO A 301 17.84 2.93 16.04
CA PRO A 301 18.34 1.56 16.20
C PRO A 301 17.59 0.71 17.23
N PHE A 302 17.16 1.28 18.35
CA PHE A 302 16.44 0.57 19.39
C PHE A 302 15.04 0.07 18.93
N ILE A 303 14.42 0.71 17.95
CA ILE A 303 13.19 0.25 17.31
C ILE A 303 13.52 -0.81 16.25
N ARG A 304 14.58 -0.57 15.44
CA ARG A 304 14.93 -1.47 14.35
C ARG A 304 15.28 -2.89 14.80
N GLN A 305 15.88 -3.05 15.98
CA GLN A 305 16.17 -4.37 16.53
C GLN A 305 14.92 -5.23 16.77
N LEU A 306 13.74 -4.60 16.95
CA LEU A 306 12.47 -5.30 17.19
C LEU A 306 11.88 -5.94 15.92
N TRP A 307 12.36 -5.59 14.73
CA TRP A 307 11.81 -6.12 13.49
C TRP A 307 11.98 -7.64 13.33
N ASN A 308 12.96 -8.21 14.02
CA ASN A 308 13.30 -9.63 13.95
C ASN A 308 12.95 -10.39 15.25
N GLU A 309 12.35 -9.72 16.22
CA GLU A 309 11.83 -10.36 17.43
C GLU A 309 10.50 -11.06 17.14
#